data_ecc03a798c62f44837a5f659001abe6f
#
_entry.id   ecc03a798c62f44837a5f659001abe6f
#
_cell.length_a   1.000
_cell.length_b   1.000
_cell.length_c   1.000
_cell.angle_alpha   90.00
_cell.angle_beta   90.00
_cell.angle_gamma   90.00
#
_symmetry.space_group_name_H-M   'P 1'
#
loop_
_entity.id
_entity.type
_entity.pdbx_description
1 polymer ?
#
loop_
_entity_poly.entity_id
_entity_poly.type
_entity_poly.pdbx_seq_one_letter_code
_entity_poly.pdbx_strand_id
1 'polypeptide(L)'
;MAVIFGSMYGNTEQAADALAAALVERGLTQVSLWDVSSTHVSHLISEVFRLSHVVLASVTYNMGIYPPTLDLLEDMRALNVQNRTFAVLENGTWAPKSGELMGKFVTEELAGCTLLEPKLTLKSSLPAARAGELEALADTIAASVKGE
;
A
#
# COMPACT_ATOMS: atom_id res chain seq x y z
N MET A 1 3.91 1.39 -11.33
CA MET A 1 3.10 1.36 -10.11
C MET A 1 3.84 1.99 -8.94
N ALA A 2 3.14 2.42 -7.93
CA ALA A 2 3.75 3.07 -6.77
C ALA A 2 3.48 2.26 -5.51
N VAL A 3 4.48 2.16 -4.64
CA VAL A 3 4.35 1.66 -3.27
C VAL A 3 4.50 2.87 -2.36
N ILE A 4 3.42 3.25 -1.70
CA ILE A 4 3.38 4.41 -0.79
C ILE A 4 3.32 3.87 0.64
N PHE A 5 4.32 4.19 1.43
CA PHE A 5 4.43 3.64 2.78
C PHE A 5 4.45 4.72 3.87
N GLY A 6 3.90 4.38 5.04
CA GLY A 6 4.00 5.18 6.26
C GLY A 6 4.58 4.32 7.37
N SER A 7 5.75 4.69 7.87
CA SER A 7 6.49 3.93 8.86
C SER A 7 6.94 4.83 10.00
N MET A 8 6.77 4.35 11.24
CA MET A 8 7.27 5.07 12.42
C MET A 8 8.68 4.62 12.82
N TYR A 9 8.99 3.33 12.64
CA TYR A 9 10.24 2.73 13.12
C TYR A 9 10.99 1.96 12.04
N GLY A 10 10.66 2.16 10.77
CA GLY A 10 11.35 1.53 9.65
C GLY A 10 10.87 0.14 9.26
N ASN A 11 10.04 -0.52 10.05
CA ASN A 11 9.60 -1.89 9.75
C ASN A 11 8.68 -1.95 8.53
N THR A 12 7.75 -1.00 8.40
CA THR A 12 6.88 -0.92 7.23
C THR A 12 7.68 -0.56 5.98
N GLU A 13 8.68 0.31 6.13
CA GLU A 13 9.57 0.67 5.03
C GLU A 13 10.34 -0.56 4.53
N GLN A 14 10.88 -1.38 5.43
CA GLN A 14 11.59 -2.61 5.04
C GLN A 14 10.67 -3.55 4.28
N ALA A 15 9.43 -3.71 4.74
CA ALA A 15 8.46 -4.54 4.07
C ALA A 15 8.08 -3.99 2.70
N ALA A 16 7.95 -2.68 2.58
CA ALA A 16 7.67 -2.02 1.30
C ALA A 16 8.83 -2.19 0.32
N ASP A 17 10.06 -2.06 0.80
CA ASP A 17 11.27 -2.31 -0.01
C ASP A 17 11.29 -3.76 -0.51
N ALA A 18 11.02 -4.71 0.37
CA ALA A 18 11.00 -6.13 0.01
C ALA A 18 9.92 -6.43 -1.03
N LEU A 19 8.74 -5.83 -0.88
CA LEU A 19 7.66 -5.99 -1.84
C LEU A 19 8.05 -5.39 -3.20
N ALA A 20 8.62 -4.20 -3.21
CA ALA A 20 9.08 -3.56 -4.44
C ALA A 20 10.11 -4.42 -5.17
N ALA A 21 11.08 -4.98 -4.45
CA ALA A 21 12.08 -5.89 -5.02
C ALA A 21 11.42 -7.14 -5.62
N ALA A 22 10.45 -7.72 -4.92
CA ALA A 22 9.73 -8.89 -5.40
C ALA A 22 8.93 -8.59 -6.67
N LEU A 23 8.37 -7.39 -6.79
CA LEU A 23 7.65 -6.96 -7.99
C LEU A 23 8.59 -6.77 -9.17
N VAL A 24 9.76 -6.20 -8.94
CA VAL A 24 10.78 -6.04 -9.98
C VAL A 24 11.24 -7.41 -10.48
N GLU A 25 11.43 -8.38 -9.60
CA GLU A 25 11.79 -9.75 -9.98
C GLU A 25 10.75 -10.40 -10.90
N ARG A 26 9.50 -9.95 -10.82
CA ARG A 26 8.41 -10.45 -11.66
C ARG A 26 8.24 -9.67 -12.96
N GLY A 27 9.20 -8.82 -13.28
CA GLY A 27 9.24 -8.10 -14.54
C GLY A 27 8.56 -6.74 -14.54
N LEU A 28 8.14 -6.23 -13.39
CA LEU A 28 7.58 -4.90 -13.29
C LEU A 28 8.72 -3.89 -13.21
N THR A 29 8.97 -3.18 -14.30
CA THR A 29 10.15 -2.30 -14.43
C THR A 29 9.93 -0.90 -13.86
N GLN A 30 8.69 -0.49 -13.65
CA GLN A 30 8.35 0.86 -13.17
C GLN A 30 7.67 0.78 -11.81
N VAL A 31 8.46 0.46 -10.80
CA VAL A 31 8.01 0.43 -9.41
C VAL A 31 8.70 1.56 -8.65
N SER A 32 7.94 2.47 -8.06
CA SER A 32 8.47 3.56 -7.27
C SER A 32 8.07 3.42 -5.81
N LEU A 33 8.94 3.89 -4.91
CA LEU A 33 8.72 3.89 -3.47
C LEU A 33 8.60 5.32 -2.96
N TRP A 34 7.58 5.58 -2.17
CA TRP A 34 7.32 6.91 -1.62
C TRP A 34 7.03 6.83 -0.13
N ASP A 35 7.74 7.64 0.65
CA ASP A 35 7.48 7.79 2.07
C ASP A 35 6.43 8.90 2.25
N VAL A 36 5.26 8.53 2.77
CA VAL A 36 4.14 9.46 2.92
C VAL A 36 4.46 10.59 3.91
N SER A 37 5.36 10.35 4.87
CA SER A 37 5.71 11.35 5.88
C SER A 37 6.76 12.35 5.41
N SER A 38 7.52 12.04 4.37
CA SER A 38 8.58 12.90 3.85
C SER A 38 8.32 13.41 2.44
N THR A 39 7.21 13.06 1.82
CA THR A 39 6.85 13.45 0.47
C THR A 39 5.62 14.35 0.50
N HIS A 40 5.68 15.48 -0.19
CA HIS A 40 4.53 16.37 -0.25
C HIS A 40 3.35 15.67 -0.92
N VAL A 41 2.16 15.84 -0.37
CA VAL A 41 0.94 15.15 -0.83
C VAL A 41 0.66 15.37 -2.31
N SER A 42 1.01 16.53 -2.86
CA SER A 42 0.80 16.82 -4.28
C SER A 42 1.57 15.88 -5.20
N HIS A 43 2.78 15.46 -4.81
CA HIS A 43 3.55 14.48 -5.58
C HIS A 43 2.90 13.10 -5.51
N LEU A 44 2.41 12.71 -4.34
CA LEU A 44 1.75 11.41 -4.16
C LEU A 44 0.45 11.35 -4.97
N ILE A 45 -0.34 12.39 -4.93
CA ILE A 45 -1.58 12.48 -5.71
C ILE A 45 -1.29 12.41 -7.21
N SER A 46 -0.24 13.09 -7.67
CA SER A 46 0.18 13.04 -9.06
C SER A 46 0.49 11.60 -9.49
N GLU A 47 1.22 10.86 -8.65
CA GLU A 47 1.53 9.45 -8.94
C GLU A 47 0.28 8.57 -8.94
N VAL A 48 -0.64 8.79 -8.01
CA VAL A 48 -1.90 8.02 -7.96
C VAL A 48 -2.73 8.25 -9.23
N PHE A 49 -2.80 9.49 -9.72
CA PHE A 49 -3.53 9.77 -10.95
C PHE A 49 -2.82 9.23 -12.19
N ARG A 50 -1.50 9.17 -12.17
CA ARG A 50 -0.72 8.69 -13.32
C ARG A 50 -0.75 7.16 -13.47
N LEU A 51 -0.91 6.43 -12.37
CA LEU A 51 -0.72 4.99 -12.31
C LEU A 51 -2.04 4.26 -12.10
N SER A 52 -2.11 3.03 -12.62
CA SER A 52 -3.29 2.18 -12.48
C SER A 52 -3.29 1.39 -11.17
N HIS A 53 -2.11 1.12 -10.62
CA HIS A 53 -1.94 0.27 -9.44
C HIS A 53 -1.14 1.00 -8.37
N VAL A 54 -1.62 0.94 -7.14
CA VAL A 54 -0.99 1.57 -5.99
C VAL A 54 -1.01 0.60 -4.81
N VAL A 55 0.13 0.44 -4.15
CA VAL A 55 0.22 -0.30 -2.90
C VAL A 55 0.25 0.71 -1.75
N LEU A 56 -0.63 0.52 -0.78
CA LEU A 56 -0.65 1.31 0.44
C LEU A 56 -0.09 0.46 1.58
N ALA A 57 1.03 0.87 2.12
CA ALA A 57 1.68 0.18 3.23
C ALA A 57 1.72 1.13 4.42
N SER A 58 1.07 0.78 5.51
CA SER A 58 0.99 1.69 6.65
C SER A 58 1.07 0.99 7.98
N VAL A 59 1.62 1.70 8.97
CA VAL A 59 1.59 1.29 10.37
C VAL A 59 0.22 1.67 10.96
N THR A 60 -0.23 0.87 11.93
CA THR A 60 -1.40 1.21 12.75
C THR A 60 -0.97 2.20 13.83
N TYR A 61 -1.69 3.30 13.94
CA TYR A 61 -1.43 4.35 14.93
C TYR A 61 -2.71 4.62 15.72
N ASN A 62 -2.66 4.45 17.04
CA ASN A 62 -3.82 4.63 17.92
C ASN A 62 -5.06 3.89 17.39
N MET A 63 -4.88 2.62 17.01
CA MET A 63 -5.92 1.75 16.45
C MET A 63 -6.55 2.30 15.16
N GLY A 64 -5.85 3.17 14.46
CA GLY A 64 -6.32 3.77 13.23
C GLY A 64 -5.24 3.82 12.15
N ILE A 65 -5.53 4.55 11.10
CA ILE A 65 -4.59 4.78 10.02
C ILE A 65 -3.56 5.81 10.48
N TYR A 66 -2.29 5.58 10.15
CA TYR A 66 -1.22 6.54 10.39
C TYR A 66 -1.58 7.90 9.77
N PRO A 67 -1.52 9.02 10.54
CA PRO A 67 -2.07 10.31 10.07
C PRO A 67 -1.62 10.78 8.69
N PRO A 68 -0.33 10.73 8.31
CA PRO A 68 0.03 11.14 6.94
C PRO A 68 -0.63 10.27 5.86
N THR A 69 -0.83 8.98 6.13
CA THR A 69 -1.51 8.09 5.18
C THR A 69 -2.99 8.45 5.10
N LEU A 70 -3.61 8.75 6.22
CA LEU A 70 -5.01 9.17 6.24
C LEU A 70 -5.19 10.48 5.46
N ASP A 71 -4.29 11.42 5.62
CA ASP A 71 -4.33 12.69 4.87
C ASP A 71 -4.29 12.44 3.37
N LEU A 72 -3.45 11.50 2.92
CA LEU A 72 -3.40 11.11 1.51
C LEU A 72 -4.73 10.53 1.04
N LEU A 73 -5.32 9.63 1.82
CA LEU A 73 -6.61 9.01 1.47
C LEU A 73 -7.72 10.06 1.39
N GLU A 74 -7.75 11.00 2.32
CA GLU A 74 -8.74 12.08 2.31
C GLU A 74 -8.60 12.97 1.07
N ASP A 75 -7.37 13.24 0.65
CA ASP A 75 -7.11 14.00 -0.58
C ASP A 75 -7.51 13.21 -1.82
N MET A 76 -7.28 11.90 -1.84
CA MET A 76 -7.76 11.04 -2.92
C MET A 76 -9.27 11.14 -3.08
N ARG A 77 -9.99 11.10 -1.96
CA ARG A 77 -11.45 11.23 -1.98
C ARG A 77 -11.87 12.60 -2.48
N ALA A 78 -11.27 13.65 -1.94
CA ALA A 78 -11.61 15.03 -2.30
C ALA A 78 -11.37 15.33 -3.78
N LEU A 79 -10.35 14.71 -4.37
CA LEU A 79 -9.95 14.92 -5.76
C LEU A 79 -10.56 13.89 -6.72
N ASN A 80 -11.48 13.05 -6.24
CA ASN A 80 -12.19 12.05 -7.06
C ASN A 80 -11.26 11.03 -7.74
N VAL A 81 -10.29 10.51 -7.02
CA VAL A 81 -9.52 9.35 -7.50
C VAL A 81 -10.48 8.20 -7.71
N GLN A 82 -10.46 7.61 -8.90
CA GLN A 82 -11.38 6.51 -9.25
C GLN A 82 -10.74 5.56 -10.25
N ASN A 83 -11.30 4.35 -10.35
CA ASN A 83 -10.90 3.35 -11.33
C ASN A 83 -9.42 2.95 -11.21
N ARG A 84 -8.95 2.81 -9.98
CA ARG A 84 -7.58 2.36 -9.68
C ARG A 84 -7.63 1.04 -8.93
N THR A 85 -6.54 0.28 -9.01
CA THR A 85 -6.39 -0.97 -8.28
C THR A 85 -5.40 -0.77 -7.14
N PHE A 86 -5.82 -1.16 -5.94
CA PHE A 86 -5.04 -1.02 -4.72
C PHE A 86 -4.69 -2.37 -4.12
N ALA A 87 -3.53 -2.46 -3.51
CA ALA A 87 -3.16 -3.55 -2.62
C ALA A 87 -2.76 -2.95 -1.28
N VAL A 88 -2.93 -3.70 -0.21
CA VAL A 88 -2.71 -3.18 1.15
C VAL A 88 -1.73 -4.05 1.91
N LEU A 89 -0.76 -3.41 2.55
CA LEU A 89 0.15 -4.01 3.51
C LEU A 89 0.02 -3.22 4.80
N GLU A 90 -0.29 -3.91 5.91
CA GLU A 90 -0.43 -3.24 7.20
C GLU A 90 0.60 -3.76 8.21
N ASN A 91 1.00 -2.91 9.14
CA ASN A 91 1.89 -3.27 10.22
C ASN A 91 1.36 -2.72 11.55
N GLY A 92 1.43 -3.53 12.59
CA GLY A 92 1.04 -3.12 13.93
C GLY A 92 1.46 -4.16 14.95
N THR A 93 1.94 -3.70 16.12
CA THR A 93 2.46 -4.58 17.14
C THR A 93 1.34 -5.32 17.89
N TRP A 94 0.22 -4.66 18.13
CA TRP A 94 -0.88 -5.23 18.90
C TRP A 94 -2.04 -5.61 18.02
N ALA A 95 -2.94 -4.73 17.73
CA ALA A 95 -4.13 -4.99 16.92
C ALA A 95 -4.02 -4.25 15.60
N PRO A 96 -3.41 -4.84 14.55
CA PRO A 96 -3.31 -4.17 13.25
C PRO A 96 -4.70 -3.82 12.73
N LYS A 97 -4.92 -2.55 12.45
CA LYS A 97 -6.21 -2.02 12.00
C LYS A 97 -6.10 -1.20 10.71
N SER A 98 -4.90 -0.70 10.40
CA SER A 98 -4.72 0.20 9.27
C SER A 98 -5.13 -0.45 7.94
N GLY A 99 -4.83 -1.72 7.76
CA GLY A 99 -5.18 -2.42 6.52
C GLY A 99 -6.68 -2.55 6.31
N GLU A 100 -7.41 -2.92 7.37
CA GLU A 100 -8.87 -2.99 7.31
C GLU A 100 -9.46 -1.62 6.98
N LEU A 101 -8.97 -0.58 7.63
CA LEU A 101 -9.48 0.78 7.44
C LEU A 101 -9.12 1.32 6.06
N MET A 102 -7.89 1.09 5.58
CA MET A 102 -7.48 1.49 4.24
C MET A 102 -8.30 0.75 3.18
N GLY A 103 -8.49 -0.55 3.35
CA GLY A 103 -9.29 -1.34 2.43
C GLY A 103 -10.74 -0.85 2.36
N LYS A 104 -11.33 -0.58 3.49
CA LYS A 104 -12.67 -0.02 3.58
C LYS A 104 -12.77 1.34 2.88
N PHE A 105 -11.77 2.20 3.10
CA PHE A 105 -11.73 3.51 2.45
C PHE A 105 -11.70 3.36 0.93
N VAL A 106 -10.85 2.49 0.41
CA VAL A 106 -10.73 2.26 -1.02
C VAL A 106 -12.03 1.75 -1.62
N THR A 107 -12.68 0.77 -0.97
CA THR A 107 -13.87 0.15 -1.53
C THR A 107 -15.14 0.96 -1.33
N GLU A 108 -15.23 1.76 -0.27
CA GLU A 108 -16.44 2.52 0.07
C GLU A 108 -16.38 3.98 -0.35
N GLU A 109 -15.20 4.59 -0.35
CA GLU A 109 -15.04 6.03 -0.55
C GLU A 109 -14.48 6.42 -1.92
N LEU A 110 -13.86 5.48 -2.64
CA LEU A 110 -13.26 5.73 -3.95
C LEU A 110 -14.02 4.96 -5.02
N ALA A 111 -14.63 5.68 -5.96
CA ALA A 111 -15.50 5.08 -6.97
C ALA A 111 -14.73 4.19 -7.95
N GLY A 112 -15.23 2.97 -8.16
CA GLY A 112 -14.67 2.07 -9.17
C GLY A 112 -13.28 1.54 -8.85
N CYS A 113 -12.80 1.71 -7.62
CA CYS A 113 -11.50 1.19 -7.22
C CYS A 113 -11.62 -0.26 -6.76
N THR A 114 -10.62 -1.05 -7.15
CA THR A 114 -10.53 -2.47 -6.81
C THR A 114 -9.50 -2.67 -5.72
N LEU A 115 -9.81 -3.50 -4.74
CA LEU A 115 -8.86 -3.90 -3.70
C LEU A 115 -8.43 -5.34 -3.97
N LEU A 116 -7.12 -5.54 -4.15
CA LEU A 116 -6.57 -6.89 -4.33
C LEU A 116 -6.52 -7.61 -2.99
N GLU A 117 -6.89 -8.87 -2.99
CA GLU A 117 -6.94 -9.72 -1.80
C GLU A 117 -5.96 -10.88 -1.93
N PRO A 118 -5.40 -11.39 -0.83
CA PRO A 118 -5.53 -10.88 0.54
C PRO A 118 -4.57 -9.74 0.83
N LYS A 119 -4.89 -8.91 1.82
CA LYS A 119 -3.93 -7.94 2.34
C LYS A 119 -2.81 -8.66 3.10
N LEU A 120 -1.63 -8.06 3.17
CA LEU A 120 -0.53 -8.59 3.97
C LEU A 120 -0.52 -7.89 5.32
N THR A 121 -0.58 -8.67 6.39
CA THR A 121 -0.56 -8.15 7.75
C THR A 121 0.72 -8.57 8.45
N LEU A 122 1.46 -7.60 8.97
CA LEU A 122 2.69 -7.82 9.71
C LEU A 122 2.54 -7.33 11.14
N LYS A 123 3.24 -7.99 12.06
CA LYS A 123 3.34 -7.54 13.45
C LYS A 123 4.80 -7.22 13.72
N SER A 124 5.16 -5.94 13.61
CA SER A 124 6.52 -5.44 13.76
C SER A 124 7.34 -5.64 12.47
N SER A 125 8.44 -6.40 12.47
CA SER A 125 9.26 -6.62 11.28
C SER A 125 8.75 -7.81 10.47
N LEU A 126 9.17 -7.90 9.21
CA LEU A 126 8.83 -9.04 8.36
C LEU A 126 9.67 -10.25 8.77
N PRO A 127 9.09 -11.24 9.46
CA PRO A 127 9.84 -12.45 9.80
C PRO A 127 10.03 -13.33 8.56
N ALA A 128 11.12 -14.11 8.57
CA ALA A 128 11.43 -15.01 7.46
C ALA A 128 10.27 -15.99 7.15
N ALA A 129 9.53 -16.40 8.18
CA ALA A 129 8.39 -17.30 8.02
C ALA A 129 7.24 -16.68 7.23
N ARG A 130 7.19 -15.36 7.12
CA ARG A 130 6.12 -14.65 6.39
C ARG A 130 6.57 -14.17 5.01
N ALA A 131 7.79 -14.46 4.61
CA ALA A 131 8.28 -14.08 3.28
C ALA A 131 7.42 -14.70 2.17
N GLY A 132 6.87 -15.89 2.38
CA GLY A 132 5.98 -16.53 1.42
C GLY A 132 4.67 -15.76 1.21
N GLU A 133 4.15 -15.11 2.24
CA GLU A 133 2.95 -14.28 2.13
C GLU A 133 3.22 -13.02 1.32
N LEU A 134 4.40 -12.43 1.51
CA LEU A 134 4.83 -11.26 0.73
C LEU A 134 5.01 -11.63 -0.75
N GLU A 135 5.62 -12.78 -1.03
CA GLU A 135 5.78 -13.27 -2.38
C GLU A 135 4.41 -13.55 -3.04
N ALA A 136 3.47 -14.11 -2.28
CA ALA A 136 2.12 -14.35 -2.78
C ALA A 136 1.40 -13.04 -3.12
N LEU A 137 1.56 -12.01 -2.30
CA LEU A 137 1.01 -10.69 -2.59
C LEU A 137 1.65 -10.11 -3.85
N ALA A 138 2.96 -10.25 -3.99
CA ALA A 138 3.66 -9.79 -5.19
C ALA A 138 3.17 -10.51 -6.45
N ASP A 139 2.90 -11.81 -6.37
CA ASP A 139 2.32 -12.57 -7.49
C ASP A 139 0.94 -12.02 -7.88
N THR A 140 0.10 -11.77 -6.88
CA THR A 140 -1.25 -11.23 -7.12
C THR A 140 -1.19 -9.86 -7.79
N ILE A 141 -0.33 -8.98 -7.30
CA ILE A 141 -0.16 -7.64 -7.86
C ILE A 141 0.38 -7.72 -9.29
N ALA A 142 1.42 -8.52 -9.50
CA ALA A 142 2.03 -8.66 -10.82
C ALA A 142 1.04 -9.20 -11.85
N ALA A 143 0.25 -10.19 -11.48
CA ALA A 143 -0.78 -10.74 -12.37
C ALA A 143 -1.81 -9.67 -12.73
N SER A 144 -2.23 -8.87 -11.76
CA SER A 144 -3.19 -7.79 -12.00
C SER A 144 -2.64 -6.73 -12.94
N VAL A 145 -1.37 -6.33 -12.76
CA VAL A 145 -0.72 -5.32 -13.62
C VAL A 145 -0.60 -5.83 -15.04
N LYS A 146 -0.29 -7.11 -15.21
CA LYS A 146 -0.12 -7.73 -16.54
C LYS A 146 -1.44 -8.10 -17.21
N GLY A 147 -2.55 -8.00 -16.49
CA GLY A 147 -3.86 -8.40 -17.02
C GLY A 147 -4.10 -9.90 -17.06
N GLU A 148 -3.40 -10.62 -16.21
CA GLU A 148 -3.50 -12.08 -16.12
C GLU A 148 -4.60 -12.54 -15.18
#